data_982709299e89794960c7bc1be669f16f
#
_entry.id   982709299e89794960c7bc1be669f16f
#
_cell.length_a   1.000
_cell.length_b   1.000
_cell.length_c   1.000
_cell.angle_alpha   90.00
_cell.angle_beta   90.00
_cell.angle_gamma   90.00
#
_symmetry.space_group_name_H-M   'P 1'
#
loop_
_entity.id
_entity.type
_entity.pdbx_description
1 polymer ?
#
loop_
_entity_poly.entity_id
_entity_poly.type
_entity_poly.pdbx_seq_one_letter_code
_entity_poly.pdbx_strand_id
1 'polypeptide(L)'
;MAARARATKPSPGAQRPSGTKLWLRRQRHLLRPLLLGMTGLAACALIIGAVLTADPAARLRGLASAISSTGIGFSVQEVRVEGREYTPRDIFETALGVKRGDATLGFSPAEARARLEASAWIESAHVERRLPGTIIVRIKERRAFAIWQREGQFSIIDREGRVMQSDNVGAFGPLPLVVGLGANAAAASMIDLLRAQPSLAGRIEAAVRVSERRWNLRLIGGADILLPEGHEAAAITRLVELHARDRLLDRPLAAVDMRLPDRLVVRMNPAPTATTPPINPTQVRSNRG
;
A
#
# COMPACT_ATOMS: atom_id res chain seq x y z
N MET A 1 -27.75 22.72 -115.53
CA MET A 1 -26.75 23.11 -114.57
C MET A 1 -27.43 23.05 -113.17
N ALA A 2 -26.98 22.18 -112.30
CA ALA A 2 -27.59 21.79 -111.03
C ALA A 2 -27.19 22.69 -109.90
N ALA A 3 -28.15 23.25 -109.13
CA ALA A 3 -27.91 23.93 -107.89
C ALA A 3 -28.22 22.98 -106.68
N ARG A 4 -27.21 22.69 -105.91
CA ARG A 4 -27.27 21.80 -104.75
C ARG A 4 -27.93 22.53 -103.57
N ALA A 5 -29.05 22.01 -103.11
CA ALA A 5 -29.70 22.45 -101.84
C ALA A 5 -28.87 21.99 -100.62
N ARG A 6 -28.60 22.91 -99.72
CA ARG A 6 -27.92 22.68 -98.39
C ARG A 6 -28.96 22.37 -97.32
N ALA A 7 -28.90 21.20 -96.80
CA ALA A 7 -29.74 20.78 -95.67
C ALA A 7 -29.30 21.46 -94.40
N THR A 8 -30.22 22.15 -93.69
CA THR A 8 -30.05 22.76 -92.37
C THR A 8 -30.36 21.71 -91.28
N LYS A 9 -29.38 21.53 -90.39
CA LYS A 9 -29.56 20.64 -89.15
C LYS A 9 -30.57 21.30 -88.19
N PRO A 10 -31.43 20.53 -87.57
CA PRO A 10 -32.33 21.03 -86.56
C PRO A 10 -31.54 21.30 -85.22
N SER A 11 -31.82 22.47 -84.63
CA SER A 11 -31.30 22.86 -83.32
C SER A 11 -31.86 22.00 -82.18
N PRO A 12 -31.03 21.63 -81.16
CA PRO A 12 -31.54 20.86 -80.04
C PRO A 12 -32.50 21.71 -79.18
N GLY A 13 -33.71 21.17 -78.98
CA GLY A 13 -34.74 21.79 -78.17
C GLY A 13 -34.33 22.11 -76.74
N ALA A 14 -34.57 23.34 -76.37
CA ALA A 14 -34.35 23.82 -75.01
C ALA A 14 -35.20 23.01 -74.01
N GLN A 15 -34.56 22.15 -73.21
CA GLN A 15 -35.23 21.45 -72.15
C GLN A 15 -35.65 22.46 -71.05
N ARG A 16 -36.97 22.59 -70.86
CA ARG A 16 -37.51 23.40 -69.78
C ARG A 16 -37.09 22.87 -68.44
N PRO A 17 -36.43 23.63 -67.54
CA PRO A 17 -35.99 23.16 -66.24
C PRO A 17 -37.24 22.78 -65.39
N SER A 18 -37.20 21.60 -64.73
CA SER A 18 -38.28 21.13 -63.86
C SER A 18 -38.56 22.11 -62.72
N GLY A 19 -39.82 22.32 -62.33
CA GLY A 19 -40.24 23.28 -61.31
C GLY A 19 -39.48 23.14 -59.98
N THR A 20 -39.03 21.92 -59.64
CA THR A 20 -38.22 21.64 -58.48
C THR A 20 -36.82 22.32 -58.51
N LYS A 21 -36.17 22.39 -59.68
CA LYS A 21 -34.87 23.08 -59.85
C LYS A 21 -35.00 24.61 -59.73
N LEU A 22 -36.14 25.17 -60.16
CA LEU A 22 -36.40 26.60 -60.05
C LEU A 22 -36.77 26.98 -58.59
N TRP A 23 -37.52 26.15 -57.89
CA TRP A 23 -37.84 26.32 -56.47
C TRP A 23 -36.60 26.24 -55.58
N LEU A 24 -35.69 25.26 -55.79
CA LEU A 24 -34.41 25.14 -55.06
C LEU A 24 -33.48 26.36 -55.31
N ARG A 25 -33.46 26.92 -56.53
CA ARG A 25 -32.67 28.12 -56.85
C ARG A 25 -33.20 29.36 -56.13
N ARG A 26 -34.51 29.49 -55.94
CA ARG A 26 -35.13 30.64 -55.31
C ARG A 26 -34.94 30.64 -53.79
N GLN A 27 -34.72 29.49 -53.19
CA GLN A 27 -34.48 29.37 -51.75
C GLN A 27 -32.99 29.32 -51.33
N ARG A 28 -32.08 29.35 -52.30
CA ARG A 28 -30.63 29.22 -51.98
C ARG A 28 -30.10 30.35 -51.10
N HIS A 29 -30.69 31.52 -51.14
CA HIS A 29 -30.32 32.64 -50.26
C HIS A 29 -30.88 32.53 -48.84
N LEU A 30 -31.91 31.70 -48.64
CA LEU A 30 -32.44 31.38 -47.30
C LEU A 30 -31.80 30.13 -46.69
N LEU A 31 -31.43 29.13 -47.54
CA LEU A 31 -30.82 27.88 -47.08
C LEU A 31 -29.37 28.10 -46.59
N ARG A 32 -28.64 29.03 -47.16
CA ARG A 32 -27.26 29.36 -46.70
C ARG A 32 -27.20 29.90 -45.27
N PRO A 33 -28.00 30.94 -44.90
CA PRO A 33 -27.98 31.47 -43.55
C PRO A 33 -28.58 30.46 -42.55
N LEU A 34 -29.55 29.64 -42.97
CA LEU A 34 -30.14 28.59 -42.12
C LEU A 34 -29.10 27.47 -41.81
N LEU A 35 -28.36 27.03 -42.79
CA LEU A 35 -27.26 26.08 -42.61
C LEU A 35 -26.13 26.64 -41.74
N LEU A 36 -25.76 27.90 -41.93
CA LEU A 36 -24.75 28.56 -41.10
C LEU A 36 -25.28 28.77 -39.64
N GLY A 37 -26.55 29.04 -39.45
CA GLY A 37 -27.19 29.11 -38.16
C GLY A 37 -27.24 27.74 -37.44
N MET A 38 -27.60 26.70 -38.15
CA MET A 38 -27.61 25.31 -37.61
C MET A 38 -26.20 24.83 -37.26
N THR A 39 -25.20 25.08 -38.11
CA THR A 39 -23.79 24.72 -37.78
C THR A 39 -23.26 25.52 -36.59
N GLY A 40 -23.63 26.79 -36.48
CA GLY A 40 -23.32 27.63 -35.33
C GLY A 40 -23.97 27.12 -34.03
N LEU A 41 -25.23 26.72 -34.11
CA LEU A 41 -25.98 26.16 -32.97
C LEU A 41 -25.46 24.81 -32.54
N ALA A 42 -25.10 23.94 -33.51
CA ALA A 42 -24.47 22.65 -33.24
C ALA A 42 -23.08 22.82 -32.63
N ALA A 43 -22.28 23.77 -33.11
CA ALA A 43 -20.99 24.08 -32.53
C ALA A 43 -21.12 24.63 -31.10
N CYS A 44 -22.10 25.54 -30.85
CA CYS A 44 -22.39 26.00 -29.50
C CYS A 44 -22.88 24.88 -28.57
N ALA A 45 -23.75 23.98 -29.04
CA ALA A 45 -24.21 22.82 -28.26
C ALA A 45 -23.06 21.85 -27.94
N LEU A 46 -22.15 21.61 -28.88
CA LEU A 46 -20.94 20.81 -28.65
C LEU A 46 -20.00 21.48 -27.64
N ILE A 47 -19.81 22.80 -27.73
CA ILE A 47 -19.01 23.55 -26.77
C ILE A 47 -19.65 23.52 -25.38
N ILE A 48 -20.96 23.74 -25.30
CA ILE A 48 -21.71 23.68 -24.02
C ILE A 48 -21.68 22.26 -23.46
N GLY A 49 -21.89 21.23 -24.28
CA GLY A 49 -21.78 19.83 -23.88
C GLY A 49 -20.38 19.48 -23.38
N ALA A 50 -19.36 19.89 -24.09
CA ALA A 50 -17.96 19.74 -23.64
C ALA A 50 -17.67 20.57 -22.38
N VAL A 51 -18.36 21.70 -22.16
CA VAL A 51 -18.27 22.51 -20.93
C VAL A 51 -18.96 21.84 -19.76
N LEU A 52 -20.08 21.18 -19.94
CA LEU A 52 -20.86 20.56 -18.87
C LEU A 52 -20.34 19.17 -18.48
N THR A 53 -19.71 18.44 -19.41
CA THR A 53 -19.19 17.08 -19.18
C THR A 53 -17.73 17.03 -18.69
N ALA A 54 -16.95 18.12 -18.81
CA ALA A 54 -15.59 18.15 -18.32
C ALA A 54 -15.57 18.61 -16.85
N ASP A 55 -14.89 17.82 -16.03
CA ASP A 55 -14.61 18.15 -14.63
C ASP A 55 -14.03 19.58 -14.51
N PRO A 56 -14.71 20.51 -13.81
CA PRO A 56 -14.24 21.89 -13.67
C PRO A 56 -12.86 21.96 -13.01
N ALA A 57 -12.53 20.99 -12.14
CA ALA A 57 -11.22 20.89 -11.51
C ALA A 57 -10.12 20.51 -12.52
N ALA A 58 -10.42 19.70 -13.53
CA ALA A 58 -9.46 19.37 -14.58
C ALA A 58 -9.15 20.58 -15.47
N ARG A 59 -10.12 21.44 -15.74
CA ARG A 59 -9.93 22.67 -16.52
C ARG A 59 -9.14 23.73 -15.77
N LEU A 60 -9.46 23.93 -14.50
CA LEU A 60 -8.70 24.85 -13.66
C LEU A 60 -7.23 24.39 -13.57
N ARG A 61 -7.01 23.08 -13.49
CA ARG A 61 -5.65 22.51 -13.54
C ARG A 61 -4.95 22.76 -14.87
N GLY A 62 -5.63 22.59 -16.00
CA GLY A 62 -5.11 22.87 -17.34
C GLY A 62 -4.81 24.36 -17.56
N LEU A 63 -5.68 25.26 -17.12
CA LEU A 63 -5.43 26.71 -17.17
C LEU A 63 -4.27 27.10 -16.23
N ALA A 64 -4.22 26.53 -15.02
CA ALA A 64 -3.15 26.77 -14.08
C ALA A 64 -1.79 26.28 -14.62
N SER A 65 -1.76 25.13 -15.30
CA SER A 65 -0.53 24.64 -15.95
C SER A 65 -0.10 25.51 -17.12
N ALA A 66 -1.04 26.02 -17.93
CA ALA A 66 -0.76 26.93 -19.05
C ALA A 66 -0.22 28.29 -18.56
N ILE A 67 -0.75 28.82 -17.47
CA ILE A 67 -0.24 30.07 -16.85
C ILE A 67 1.14 29.84 -16.25
N SER A 68 1.40 28.69 -15.65
CA SER A 68 2.70 28.36 -15.07
C SER A 68 3.78 28.12 -16.13
N SER A 69 3.42 27.64 -17.31
CA SER A 69 4.36 27.45 -18.43
C SER A 69 4.79 28.78 -19.08
N THR A 70 4.06 29.86 -18.85
CA THR A 70 4.42 31.20 -19.34
C THR A 70 5.46 31.94 -18.47
N GLY A 71 6.03 31.28 -17.45
CA GLY A 71 7.13 31.85 -16.66
C GLY A 71 6.72 32.93 -15.64
N ILE A 72 5.41 33.11 -15.43
CA ILE A 72 4.91 34.07 -14.44
C ILE A 72 4.94 33.40 -13.06
N GLY A 73 6.11 33.34 -12.42
CA GLY A 73 6.31 33.29 -10.96
C GLY A 73 5.67 32.21 -10.09
N PHE A 74 4.85 31.29 -10.64
CA PHE A 74 4.09 30.28 -9.90
C PHE A 74 4.60 28.84 -10.11
N SER A 75 5.92 28.67 -10.18
CA SER A 75 6.54 27.35 -10.17
C SER A 75 6.95 26.94 -8.76
N VAL A 76 6.96 25.65 -8.47
CA VAL A 76 7.46 25.11 -7.21
C VAL A 76 8.96 25.36 -7.12
N GLN A 77 9.33 26.24 -6.23
CA GLN A 77 10.74 26.62 -5.95
C GLN A 77 11.32 25.78 -4.83
N GLU A 78 10.52 25.49 -3.82
CA GLU A 78 10.96 24.78 -2.63
C GLU A 78 9.88 23.77 -2.16
N VAL A 79 10.35 22.59 -1.77
CA VAL A 79 9.53 21.58 -1.05
C VAL A 79 10.21 21.38 0.30
N ARG A 80 9.54 21.80 1.37
CA ARG A 80 9.97 21.57 2.76
C ARG A 80 9.29 20.34 3.31
N VAL A 81 10.10 19.40 3.80
CA VAL A 81 9.60 18.15 4.38
C VAL A 81 10.00 18.08 5.84
N GLU A 82 9.03 17.90 6.72
CA GLU A 82 9.22 17.76 8.16
C GLU A 82 8.68 16.40 8.63
N GLY A 83 9.38 15.73 9.54
CA GLY A 83 8.95 14.47 10.16
C GLY A 83 9.28 13.21 9.34
N ARG A 84 10.10 13.30 8.26
CA ARG A 84 10.58 12.15 7.50
C ARG A 84 11.91 11.65 8.09
N GLU A 85 11.92 10.41 8.55
CA GLU A 85 13.08 9.74 9.14
C GLU A 85 13.39 8.42 8.45
N TYR A 86 12.39 7.55 8.32
CA TYR A 86 12.53 6.18 7.78
C TYR A 86 11.90 6.00 6.40
N THR A 87 10.96 6.84 6.01
CA THR A 87 10.28 6.72 4.70
C THR A 87 11.30 6.87 3.57
N PRO A 88 11.43 5.88 2.66
CA PRO A 88 12.30 5.98 1.50
C PRO A 88 11.96 7.21 0.65
N ARG A 89 13.00 7.87 0.16
CA ARG A 89 12.85 9.14 -0.55
C ARG A 89 12.06 9.01 -1.85
N ASP A 90 12.30 7.96 -2.59
CA ASP A 90 11.63 7.64 -3.85
C ASP A 90 10.13 7.38 -3.66
N ILE A 91 9.75 6.65 -2.60
CA ILE A 91 8.36 6.39 -2.23
C ILE A 91 7.67 7.71 -1.86
N PHE A 92 8.35 8.53 -1.04
CA PHE A 92 7.82 9.84 -0.63
C PHE A 92 7.61 10.77 -1.83
N GLU A 93 8.62 10.93 -2.70
CA GLU A 93 8.56 11.81 -3.87
C GLU A 93 7.49 11.34 -4.87
N THR A 94 7.35 10.02 -5.06
CA THR A 94 6.31 9.44 -5.92
C THR A 94 4.91 9.71 -5.35
N ALA A 95 4.72 9.53 -4.05
CA ALA A 95 3.43 9.79 -3.39
C ALA A 95 3.09 11.28 -3.38
N LEU A 96 4.07 12.16 -3.18
CA LEU A 96 3.88 13.61 -3.21
C LEU A 96 3.45 14.08 -4.60
N GLY A 97 4.04 13.51 -5.66
CA GLY A 97 3.66 13.75 -7.05
C GLY A 97 3.91 15.18 -7.52
N VAL A 98 4.89 15.87 -6.95
CA VAL A 98 5.30 17.21 -7.38
C VAL A 98 6.81 17.37 -7.23
N LYS A 99 7.43 18.06 -8.17
CA LYS A 99 8.86 18.34 -8.20
C LYS A 99 9.13 19.85 -8.31
N ARG A 100 10.35 20.24 -8.00
CA ARG A 100 10.80 21.60 -8.24
C ARG A 100 10.68 21.94 -9.72
N GLY A 101 10.08 23.09 -10.04
CA GLY A 101 9.79 23.55 -11.39
C GLY A 101 8.36 23.28 -11.87
N ASP A 102 7.61 22.37 -11.21
CA ASP A 102 6.21 22.10 -11.55
C ASP A 102 5.31 23.29 -11.24
N ALA A 103 4.14 23.33 -11.88
CA ALA A 103 3.15 24.39 -11.67
C ALA A 103 2.57 24.35 -10.24
N THR A 104 2.85 25.37 -9.43
CA THR A 104 2.34 25.46 -8.05
C THR A 104 0.81 25.50 -7.99
N LEU A 105 0.16 26.19 -8.94
CA LEU A 105 -1.30 26.31 -8.99
C LEU A 105 -2.00 25.02 -9.43
N GLY A 106 -1.32 24.17 -10.22
CA GLY A 106 -1.82 22.87 -10.65
C GLY A 106 -1.70 21.79 -9.58
N PHE A 107 -0.95 22.03 -8.51
CA PHE A 107 -0.77 21.08 -7.42
C PHE A 107 -1.96 21.11 -6.45
N SER A 108 -2.53 19.93 -6.17
CA SER A 108 -3.61 19.75 -5.20
C SER A 108 -3.04 19.21 -3.87
N PRO A 109 -2.99 20.03 -2.79
CA PRO A 109 -2.56 19.56 -1.48
C PRO A 109 -3.39 18.40 -0.92
N ALA A 110 -4.70 18.39 -1.19
CA ALA A 110 -5.61 17.35 -0.71
C ALA A 110 -5.33 16.00 -1.38
N GLU A 111 -5.09 15.98 -2.70
CA GLU A 111 -4.73 14.75 -3.42
C GLU A 111 -3.35 14.24 -3.02
N ALA A 112 -2.39 15.14 -2.84
CA ALA A 112 -1.05 14.77 -2.37
C ALA A 112 -1.09 14.17 -0.96
N ARG A 113 -1.87 14.78 -0.05
CA ARG A 113 -2.13 14.23 1.28
C ARG A 113 -2.70 12.81 1.21
N ALA A 114 -3.76 12.61 0.40
CA ALA A 114 -4.39 11.30 0.26
C ALA A 114 -3.42 10.23 -0.25
N ARG A 115 -2.55 10.57 -1.23
CA ARG A 115 -1.51 9.66 -1.74
C ARG A 115 -0.45 9.35 -0.68
N LEU A 116 -0.01 10.36 0.07
CA LEU A 116 0.95 10.17 1.15
C LEU A 116 0.38 9.26 2.25
N GLU A 117 -0.86 9.49 2.69
CA GLU A 117 -1.54 8.68 3.72
C GLU A 117 -1.89 7.26 3.23
N ALA A 118 -1.99 7.04 1.91
CA ALA A 118 -2.11 5.70 1.31
C ALA A 118 -0.80 4.90 1.35
N SER A 119 0.34 5.57 1.57
CA SER A 119 1.63 4.89 1.73
C SER A 119 1.67 4.06 3.00
N ALA A 120 2.27 2.87 2.92
CA ALA A 120 2.47 2.00 4.07
C ALA A 120 3.33 2.63 5.19
N TRP A 121 4.12 3.65 4.86
CA TRP A 121 5.06 4.30 5.77
C TRP A 121 4.48 5.48 6.56
N ILE A 122 3.41 6.08 6.08
CA ILE A 122 2.90 7.34 6.59
C ILE A 122 1.57 7.11 7.32
N GLU A 123 1.52 7.51 8.59
CA GLU A 123 0.32 7.46 9.42
C GLU A 123 -0.61 8.62 9.10
N SER A 124 -0.05 9.83 8.99
CA SER A 124 -0.79 11.03 8.62
C SER A 124 0.12 12.04 7.93
N ALA A 125 -0.46 12.84 7.05
CA ALA A 125 0.24 13.90 6.33
C ALA A 125 -0.54 15.20 6.37
N HIS A 126 0.18 16.31 6.52
CA HIS A 126 -0.34 17.66 6.34
C HIS A 126 0.42 18.32 5.19
N VAL A 127 -0.30 18.70 4.15
CA VAL A 127 0.28 19.32 2.95
C VAL A 127 -0.29 20.71 2.78
N GLU A 128 0.58 21.70 2.74
CA GLU A 128 0.23 23.11 2.59
C GLU A 128 0.94 23.70 1.38
N ARG A 129 0.20 24.46 0.58
CA ARG A 129 0.76 25.23 -0.53
C ARG A 129 0.87 26.69 -0.11
N ARG A 130 2.06 27.23 -0.14
CA ARG A 130 2.34 28.65 0.10
C ARG A 130 2.82 29.31 -1.17
N LEU A 131 2.06 30.28 -1.64
CA LEU A 131 2.44 31.05 -2.80
C LEU A 131 3.63 31.99 -2.48
N PRO A 132 4.52 32.26 -3.46
CA PRO A 132 4.36 31.90 -4.86
C PRO A 132 4.78 30.45 -5.23
N GLY A 133 5.67 29.78 -4.48
CA GLY A 133 6.25 28.52 -4.96
C GLY A 133 6.73 27.56 -3.85
N THR A 134 6.22 27.65 -2.63
CA THR A 134 6.64 26.77 -1.53
C THR A 134 5.56 25.73 -1.22
N ILE A 135 5.97 24.47 -1.13
CA ILE A 135 5.13 23.37 -0.62
C ILE A 135 5.71 22.90 0.69
N ILE A 136 4.88 22.90 1.74
CA ILE A 136 5.25 22.42 3.07
C ILE A 136 4.52 21.09 3.28
N VAL A 137 5.29 20.05 3.61
CA VAL A 137 4.79 18.71 3.89
C VAL A 137 5.27 18.32 5.28
N ARG A 138 4.32 18.13 6.19
CA ARG A 138 4.58 17.55 7.51
C ARG A 138 4.00 16.16 7.54
N ILE A 139 4.83 15.17 7.82
CA ILE A 139 4.38 13.78 7.92
C ILE A 139 4.62 13.24 9.32
N LYS A 140 3.72 12.34 9.73
CA LYS A 140 3.92 11.45 10.86
C LYS A 140 4.12 10.06 10.30
N GLU A 141 5.31 9.51 10.50
CA GLU A 141 5.63 8.16 10.04
C GLU A 141 5.01 7.11 10.97
N ARG A 142 4.64 5.95 10.38
CA ARG A 142 4.22 4.78 11.14
C ARG A 142 5.41 4.25 11.93
N ARG A 143 5.14 3.84 13.16
CA ARG A 143 6.15 3.22 14.01
C ARG A 143 6.16 1.72 13.81
N ALA A 144 7.32 1.18 13.50
CA ALA A 144 7.56 -0.25 13.50
C ALA A 144 7.26 -0.82 14.90
N PHE A 145 6.42 -1.85 14.97
CA PHE A 145 5.94 -2.42 16.22
C PHE A 145 6.41 -3.85 16.44
N ALA A 146 6.38 -4.67 15.37
CA ALA A 146 6.80 -6.06 15.39
C ALA A 146 7.27 -6.53 14.01
N ILE A 147 7.99 -7.64 13.97
CA ILE A 147 8.28 -8.40 12.77
C ILE A 147 7.22 -9.49 12.64
N TRP A 148 6.60 -9.58 11.48
CA TRP A 148 5.66 -10.64 11.15
C TRP A 148 6.25 -11.60 10.14
N GLN A 149 6.28 -12.89 10.50
CA GLN A 149 6.70 -13.96 9.61
C GLN A 149 5.50 -14.76 9.14
N ARG A 150 5.33 -14.85 7.82
CA ARG A 150 4.34 -15.71 7.17
C ARG A 150 4.97 -16.42 5.98
N GLU A 151 4.81 -17.74 5.91
CA GLU A 151 5.31 -18.55 4.78
C GLU A 151 6.81 -18.32 4.47
N GLY A 152 7.61 -18.13 5.51
CA GLY A 152 9.06 -17.86 5.38
C GLY A 152 9.40 -16.40 5.03
N GLN A 153 8.43 -15.54 4.78
CA GLN A 153 8.62 -14.11 4.49
C GLN A 153 8.52 -13.28 5.75
N PHE A 154 9.43 -12.32 5.91
CA PHE A 154 9.44 -11.37 7.02
C PHE A 154 8.94 -10.02 6.56
N SER A 155 8.06 -9.41 7.32
CA SER A 155 7.54 -8.07 7.10
C SER A 155 7.53 -7.30 8.41
N ILE A 156 7.71 -5.99 8.34
CA ILE A 156 7.49 -5.12 9.50
C ILE A 156 6.00 -4.78 9.56
N ILE A 157 5.45 -4.75 10.75
CA ILE A 157 4.07 -4.32 11.00
C ILE A 157 4.03 -3.18 12.01
N ASP A 158 3.03 -2.31 11.83
CA ASP A 158 2.66 -1.31 12.83
C ASP A 158 1.81 -1.95 13.96
N ARG A 159 1.41 -1.13 14.94
CA ARG A 159 0.62 -1.60 16.08
C ARG A 159 -0.77 -2.12 15.67
N GLU A 160 -1.33 -1.61 14.59
CA GLU A 160 -2.62 -2.04 14.01
C GLU A 160 -2.49 -3.29 13.14
N GLY A 161 -1.29 -3.83 12.99
CA GLY A 161 -1.00 -5.03 12.19
C GLY A 161 -0.90 -4.77 10.69
N ARG A 162 -0.79 -3.50 10.27
CA ARG A 162 -0.60 -3.14 8.87
C ARG A 162 0.84 -3.38 8.46
N VAL A 163 1.03 -3.97 7.29
CA VAL A 163 2.36 -4.26 6.76
C VAL A 163 3.03 -2.99 6.27
N MET A 164 4.23 -2.73 6.79
CA MET A 164 5.15 -1.72 6.30
C MET A 164 6.14 -2.42 5.36
N GLN A 165 6.17 -2.02 4.08
CA GLN A 165 7.15 -2.57 3.14
C GLN A 165 8.54 -2.06 3.49
N SER A 166 9.46 -2.98 3.78
CA SER A 166 10.87 -2.68 4.00
C SER A 166 11.74 -3.83 3.53
N ASP A 167 12.72 -3.54 2.71
CA ASP A 167 13.73 -4.51 2.28
C ASP A 167 14.76 -4.78 3.41
N ASN A 168 14.79 -3.93 4.42
CA ASN A 168 15.71 -4.04 5.55
C ASN A 168 14.96 -4.06 6.89
N VAL A 169 14.54 -5.26 7.31
CA VAL A 169 13.84 -5.48 8.58
C VAL A 169 14.72 -5.10 9.79
N GLY A 170 16.04 -5.20 9.66
CA GLY A 170 17.01 -4.90 10.73
C GLY A 170 17.19 -3.40 11.03
N ALA A 171 16.75 -2.52 10.15
CA ALA A 171 16.93 -1.06 10.32
C ALA A 171 16.17 -0.48 11.52
N PHE A 172 15.16 -1.20 12.05
CA PHE A 172 14.28 -0.73 13.12
C PHE A 172 14.68 -1.21 14.53
N GLY A 173 15.86 -1.80 14.65
CA GLY A 173 16.34 -2.37 15.91
C GLY A 173 15.62 -3.66 16.32
N PRO A 174 15.77 -4.10 17.59
CA PRO A 174 15.18 -5.34 18.06
C PRO A 174 13.67 -5.20 18.23
N LEU A 175 12.93 -5.80 17.30
CA LEU A 175 11.47 -5.90 17.35
C LEU A 175 11.01 -7.32 17.72
N PRO A 176 9.90 -7.48 18.46
CA PRO A 176 9.34 -8.79 18.75
C PRO A 176 8.89 -9.50 17.46
N LEU A 177 9.11 -10.82 17.41
CA LEU A 177 8.72 -11.66 16.28
C LEU A 177 7.37 -12.30 16.54
N VAL A 178 6.44 -12.13 15.60
CA VAL A 178 5.16 -12.84 15.56
C VAL A 178 5.09 -13.69 14.29
N VAL A 179 4.59 -14.92 14.40
CA VAL A 179 4.62 -15.91 13.33
C VAL A 179 3.23 -16.46 13.07
N GLY A 180 2.89 -16.64 11.81
CA GLY A 180 1.70 -17.34 11.36
C GLY A 180 0.61 -16.45 10.76
N LEU A 181 -0.41 -17.11 10.19
CA LEU A 181 -1.55 -16.45 9.59
C LEU A 181 -2.37 -15.72 10.68
N GLY A 182 -2.79 -14.47 10.40
CA GLY A 182 -3.53 -13.64 11.34
C GLY A 182 -2.73 -13.16 12.56
N ALA A 183 -1.44 -13.51 12.67
CA ALA A 183 -0.60 -13.08 13.79
C ALA A 183 -0.42 -11.55 13.80
N ASN A 184 -0.34 -10.91 12.63
CA ASN A 184 -0.21 -9.47 12.52
C ASN A 184 -1.38 -8.71 13.18
N ALA A 185 -2.61 -9.10 12.90
CA ALA A 185 -3.81 -8.43 13.44
C ALA A 185 -3.95 -8.59 14.97
N ALA A 186 -3.41 -9.68 15.55
CA ALA A 186 -3.47 -9.96 16.97
C ALA A 186 -2.14 -9.70 17.71
N ALA A 187 -1.13 -9.15 17.02
CA ALA A 187 0.20 -8.92 17.56
C ALA A 187 0.18 -7.97 18.76
N ALA A 188 -0.56 -6.87 18.67
CA ALA A 188 -0.57 -5.83 19.71
C ALA A 188 -0.98 -6.38 21.07
N SER A 189 -2.09 -7.13 21.14
CA SER A 189 -2.58 -7.71 22.38
C SER A 189 -1.58 -8.69 23.01
N MET A 190 -1.00 -9.56 22.19
CA MET A 190 -0.02 -10.54 22.70
C MET A 190 1.28 -9.87 23.16
N ILE A 191 1.80 -8.94 22.39
CA ILE A 191 3.05 -8.22 22.73
C ILE A 191 2.85 -7.36 23.98
N ASP A 192 1.68 -6.75 24.17
CA ASP A 192 1.37 -5.97 25.37
C ASP A 192 1.32 -6.87 26.62
N LEU A 193 0.72 -8.08 26.51
CA LEU A 193 0.74 -9.06 27.59
C LEU A 193 2.18 -9.47 27.96
N LEU A 194 3.03 -9.69 26.96
CA LEU A 194 4.44 -10.03 27.20
C LEU A 194 5.21 -8.86 27.81
N ARG A 195 4.98 -7.63 27.34
CA ARG A 195 5.62 -6.41 27.90
C ARG A 195 5.25 -6.16 29.36
N ALA A 196 4.03 -6.58 29.77
CA ALA A 196 3.61 -6.52 31.16
C ALA A 196 4.37 -7.50 32.07
N GLN A 197 5.11 -8.47 31.48
CA GLN A 197 5.88 -9.48 32.18
C GLN A 197 7.34 -9.53 31.72
N PRO A 198 8.18 -8.57 32.12
CA PRO A 198 9.57 -8.43 31.60
C PRO A 198 10.44 -9.68 31.83
N SER A 199 10.21 -10.39 32.94
CA SER A 199 10.92 -11.64 33.27
C SER A 199 10.70 -12.75 32.23
N LEU A 200 9.53 -12.76 31.60
CA LEU A 200 9.17 -13.70 30.55
C LEU A 200 9.54 -13.15 29.17
N ALA A 201 9.27 -11.86 28.92
CA ALA A 201 9.46 -11.23 27.62
C ALA A 201 10.89 -11.38 27.07
N GLY A 202 11.90 -11.22 27.92
CA GLY A 202 13.32 -11.38 27.56
C GLY A 202 13.73 -12.84 27.22
N ARG A 203 12.85 -13.81 27.47
CA ARG A 203 13.08 -15.24 27.18
C ARG A 203 12.35 -15.70 25.91
N ILE A 204 11.44 -14.87 25.37
CA ILE A 204 10.63 -15.21 24.19
C ILE A 204 11.41 -14.86 22.92
N GLU A 205 11.59 -15.84 22.05
CA GLU A 205 12.13 -15.69 20.72
C GLU A 205 11.03 -15.26 19.74
N ALA A 206 9.85 -15.93 19.81
CA ALA A 206 8.72 -15.63 18.93
C ALA A 206 7.38 -15.99 19.58
N ALA A 207 6.34 -15.24 19.20
CA ALA A 207 4.96 -15.62 19.48
C ALA A 207 4.35 -16.19 18.19
N VAL A 208 3.95 -17.46 18.23
CA VAL A 208 3.43 -18.21 17.09
C VAL A 208 1.92 -18.35 17.19
N ARG A 209 1.21 -17.79 16.20
CA ARG A 209 -0.24 -17.94 16.12
C ARG A 209 -0.61 -19.22 15.39
N VAL A 210 -1.32 -20.10 16.07
CA VAL A 210 -1.71 -21.41 15.56
C VAL A 210 -3.19 -21.38 15.18
N SER A 211 -3.48 -21.73 13.92
CA SER A 211 -4.85 -21.77 13.37
C SER A 211 -5.64 -20.49 13.60
N GLU A 212 -4.98 -19.35 13.59
CA GLU A 212 -5.54 -18.00 13.81
C GLU A 212 -6.29 -17.81 15.13
N ARG A 213 -6.16 -18.71 16.08
CA ARG A 213 -6.95 -18.72 17.33
C ARG A 213 -6.08 -18.61 18.57
N ARG A 214 -5.12 -19.52 18.76
CA ARG A 214 -4.31 -19.63 19.96
C ARG A 214 -2.87 -19.21 19.73
N TRP A 215 -2.16 -18.92 20.81
CA TRP A 215 -0.76 -18.57 20.78
C TRP A 215 0.12 -19.65 21.40
N ASN A 216 1.23 -19.93 20.77
CA ASN A 216 2.37 -20.62 21.37
C ASN A 216 3.51 -19.61 21.51
N LEU A 217 4.22 -19.63 22.63
CA LEU A 217 5.41 -18.81 22.82
C LEU A 217 6.64 -19.70 22.65
N ARG A 218 7.48 -19.38 21.70
CA ARG A 218 8.77 -20.03 21.51
C ARG A 218 9.81 -19.35 22.41
N LEU A 219 10.45 -20.13 23.28
CA LEU A 219 11.57 -19.66 24.10
C LEU A 219 12.87 -19.66 23.29
N ILE A 220 13.82 -18.79 23.66
CA ILE A 220 15.18 -18.73 23.07
C ILE A 220 15.89 -20.08 23.15
N GLY A 221 15.60 -20.91 24.17
CA GLY A 221 16.10 -22.29 24.30
C GLY A 221 15.37 -23.34 23.45
N GLY A 222 14.45 -22.92 22.55
CA GLY A 222 13.73 -23.82 21.65
C GLY A 222 12.51 -24.51 22.24
N ALA A 223 12.18 -24.31 23.52
CA ALA A 223 10.98 -24.86 24.11
C ALA A 223 9.73 -24.08 23.71
N ASP A 224 8.59 -24.77 23.58
CA ASP A 224 7.30 -24.15 23.28
C ASP A 224 6.39 -24.09 24.52
N ILE A 225 5.80 -22.92 24.75
CA ILE A 225 4.76 -22.73 25.74
C ILE A 225 3.43 -22.63 24.98
N LEU A 226 2.53 -23.58 25.20
CA LEU A 226 1.25 -23.64 24.53
C LEU A 226 0.20 -22.96 25.42
N LEU A 227 -0.33 -21.83 24.96
CA LEU A 227 -1.32 -21.06 25.71
C LEU A 227 -2.75 -21.49 25.39
N PRO A 228 -3.70 -21.39 26.37
CA PRO A 228 -5.12 -21.59 26.14
C PRO A 228 -5.69 -20.44 25.30
N GLU A 229 -6.64 -20.74 24.43
CA GLU A 229 -7.37 -19.75 23.64
C GLU A 229 -8.25 -18.87 24.55
N GLY A 230 -8.13 -17.54 24.40
CA GLY A 230 -8.94 -16.55 25.13
C GLY A 230 -8.56 -16.36 26.60
N HIS A 231 -7.60 -17.13 27.13
CA HIS A 231 -7.16 -17.04 28.52
C HIS A 231 -5.64 -16.85 28.63
N GLU A 232 -5.04 -16.26 27.61
CA GLU A 232 -3.59 -16.07 27.48
C GLU A 232 -3.01 -15.27 28.65
N ALA A 233 -3.70 -14.21 29.07
CA ALA A 233 -3.25 -13.35 30.16
C ALA A 233 -3.13 -14.12 31.48
N ALA A 234 -4.14 -14.90 31.86
CA ALA A 234 -4.14 -15.70 33.08
C ALA A 234 -3.05 -16.79 33.02
N ALA A 235 -2.89 -17.43 31.87
CA ALA A 235 -1.86 -18.45 31.67
C ALA A 235 -0.45 -17.85 31.78
N ILE A 236 -0.20 -16.70 31.19
CA ILE A 236 1.09 -15.98 31.28
C ILE A 236 1.38 -15.61 32.74
N THR A 237 0.42 -15.07 33.48
CA THR A 237 0.58 -14.72 34.90
C THR A 237 0.94 -15.97 35.70
N ARG A 238 0.16 -17.06 35.56
CA ARG A 238 0.46 -18.33 36.19
C ARG A 238 1.83 -18.90 35.86
N LEU A 239 2.26 -18.78 34.61
CA LEU A 239 3.59 -19.22 34.16
C LEU A 239 4.70 -18.46 34.89
N VAL A 240 4.56 -17.11 34.99
CA VAL A 240 5.51 -16.26 35.69
C VAL A 240 5.59 -16.60 37.18
N GLU A 241 4.46 -16.81 37.83
CA GLU A 241 4.41 -17.26 39.25
C GLU A 241 5.11 -18.61 39.44
N LEU A 242 4.84 -19.59 38.58
CA LEU A 242 5.50 -20.90 38.61
C LEU A 242 7.00 -20.79 38.37
N HIS A 243 7.41 -19.91 37.45
CA HIS A 243 8.83 -19.67 37.23
C HIS A 243 9.51 -19.01 38.43
N ALA A 244 8.86 -18.02 39.05
CA ALA A 244 9.39 -17.36 40.24
C ALA A 244 9.57 -18.35 41.42
N ARG A 245 8.60 -19.26 41.61
CA ARG A 245 8.61 -20.24 42.71
C ARG A 245 9.56 -21.43 42.46
N ASP A 246 9.49 -22.04 41.27
CA ASP A 246 10.06 -23.33 40.95
C ASP A 246 11.17 -23.29 39.91
N ARG A 247 11.53 -22.09 39.42
CA ARG A 247 12.48 -21.86 38.33
C ARG A 247 12.18 -22.70 37.10
N LEU A 248 10.89 -22.85 36.78
CA LEU A 248 10.41 -23.75 35.72
C LEU A 248 11.10 -23.52 34.39
N LEU A 249 11.24 -22.26 33.96
CA LEU A 249 11.81 -21.91 32.65
C LEU A 249 13.35 -22.02 32.59
N ASP A 250 14.02 -22.30 33.70
CA ASP A 250 15.47 -22.54 33.75
C ASP A 250 15.80 -24.04 33.56
N ARG A 251 14.78 -24.90 33.51
CA ARG A 251 14.95 -26.33 33.30
C ARG A 251 15.09 -26.66 31.80
N PRO A 252 15.69 -27.81 31.44
CA PRO A 252 15.80 -28.25 30.05
C PRO A 252 14.42 -28.69 29.53
N LEU A 253 13.62 -27.70 29.09
CA LEU A 253 12.25 -27.89 28.62
C LEU A 253 12.21 -28.21 27.14
N ALA A 254 11.30 -29.12 26.75
CA ALA A 254 10.86 -29.29 25.37
C ALA A 254 9.54 -28.53 25.13
N ALA A 255 8.59 -28.64 26.08
CA ALA A 255 7.34 -27.90 25.99
C ALA A 255 6.68 -27.74 27.36
N VAL A 256 5.90 -26.66 27.50
CA VAL A 256 4.99 -26.42 28.62
C VAL A 256 3.57 -26.24 28.06
N ASP A 257 2.68 -27.21 28.31
CA ASP A 257 1.30 -27.15 27.81
C ASP A 257 0.39 -26.63 28.91
N MET A 258 -0.19 -25.46 28.69
CA MET A 258 -1.11 -24.74 29.56
C MET A 258 -2.52 -24.63 28.99
N ARG A 259 -2.82 -25.37 27.93
CA ARG A 259 -4.11 -25.30 27.23
C ARG A 259 -5.31 -25.76 28.11
N LEU A 260 -5.05 -26.60 29.10
CA LEU A 260 -6.04 -27.04 30.07
C LEU A 260 -5.93 -26.20 31.35
N PRO A 261 -7.04 -25.61 31.84
CA PRO A 261 -6.99 -24.69 32.98
C PRO A 261 -6.66 -25.39 34.31
N ASP A 262 -6.98 -26.67 34.43
CA ASP A 262 -6.84 -27.48 35.64
C ASP A 262 -5.45 -28.13 35.78
N ARG A 263 -4.70 -28.26 34.68
CA ARG A 263 -3.40 -28.94 34.68
C ARG A 263 -2.36 -28.23 33.84
N LEU A 264 -1.12 -28.40 34.26
CA LEU A 264 0.08 -28.03 33.53
C LEU A 264 0.84 -29.29 33.14
N VAL A 265 1.14 -29.46 31.86
CA VAL A 265 1.96 -30.59 31.39
C VAL A 265 3.32 -30.08 30.96
N VAL A 266 4.36 -30.57 31.66
CA VAL A 266 5.74 -30.18 31.31
C VAL A 266 6.41 -31.37 30.64
N ARG A 267 6.93 -31.12 29.45
CA ARG A 267 7.83 -32.05 28.73
C ARG A 267 9.27 -31.56 28.86
N MET A 268 10.13 -32.46 29.33
CA MET A 268 11.56 -32.19 29.44
C MET A 268 12.26 -32.66 28.17
N ASN A 269 13.30 -31.95 27.77
CA ASN A 269 14.24 -32.50 26.78
C ASN A 269 14.94 -33.71 27.43
N PRO A 270 15.06 -34.84 26.69
CA PRO A 270 15.90 -35.93 27.18
C PRO A 270 17.31 -35.39 27.37
N ALA A 271 17.89 -35.66 28.54
CA ALA A 271 19.32 -35.39 28.76
C ALA A 271 20.13 -36.01 27.59
N PRO A 272 21.14 -35.34 27.05
CA PRO A 272 22.01 -35.97 26.08
C PRO A 272 22.47 -37.28 26.69
N THR A 273 22.07 -38.40 26.09
CA THR A 273 22.53 -39.74 26.47
C THR A 273 24.03 -39.66 26.41
N ALA A 274 24.71 -39.71 27.59
CA ALA A 274 26.13 -39.85 27.63
C ALA A 274 26.44 -41.10 26.78
N THR A 275 27.02 -40.89 25.62
CA THR A 275 27.48 -41.98 24.76
C THR A 275 28.48 -42.74 25.59
N THR A 276 28.05 -43.84 26.19
CA THR A 276 28.96 -44.76 26.86
C THR A 276 30.03 -45.08 25.80
N PRO A 277 31.30 -44.75 26.04
CA PRO A 277 32.32 -45.06 25.06
C PRO A 277 32.25 -46.55 24.77
N PRO A 278 32.39 -46.99 23.50
CA PRO A 278 32.32 -48.39 23.17
C PRO A 278 33.34 -49.13 24.03
N ILE A 279 32.86 -50.11 24.80
CA ILE A 279 33.70 -50.97 25.59
C ILE A 279 34.65 -51.67 24.59
N ASN A 280 35.93 -51.30 24.61
CA ASN A 280 36.93 -51.86 23.74
C ASN A 280 37.21 -53.29 24.21
N PRO A 281 36.79 -54.33 23.46
CA PRO A 281 36.93 -55.73 23.92
C PRO A 281 38.40 -56.22 24.11
N THR A 282 39.35 -55.35 23.81
CA THR A 282 40.81 -55.69 23.86
C THR A 282 41.41 -55.63 25.28
N GLN A 283 40.65 -55.05 26.29
CA GLN A 283 41.23 -54.93 27.65
C GLN A 283 40.87 -56.09 28.61
N VAL A 284 40.07 -57.05 28.16
CA VAL A 284 39.72 -58.21 29.04
C VAL A 284 40.71 -59.36 28.97
N ARG A 285 41.78 -59.27 28.21
CA ARG A 285 42.73 -60.39 28.03
C ARG A 285 44.11 -60.28 28.74
N SER A 286 44.28 -59.32 29.65
CA SER A 286 45.62 -59.16 30.29
C SER A 286 45.65 -59.44 31.79
N ASN A 287 44.73 -60.25 32.35
CA ASN A 287 44.81 -60.58 33.76
C ASN A 287 44.55 -62.08 34.00
N ARG A 288 45.29 -62.92 33.28
CA ARG A 288 45.58 -64.37 33.62
C ARG A 288 47.01 -64.68 33.26
N GLY A 289 47.87 -64.55 34.21
CA GLY A 289 49.22 -65.00 34.27
C GLY A 289 49.70 -64.98 35.69
#